data_8e70bc4c79ccdf0199e7a5d3273b194e
#
_entry.id   8e70bc4c79ccdf0199e7a5d3273b194e
#
_cell.length_a   1.000
_cell.length_b   1.000
_cell.length_c   1.000
_cell.angle_alpha   90.00
_cell.angle_beta   90.00
_cell.angle_gamma   90.00
#
_symmetry.space_group_name_H-M   'P 1'
#
loop_
_entity.id
_entity.type
_entity.pdbx_description
1 polymer ?
#
loop_
_entity_poly.entity_id
_entity_poly.type
_entity_poly.pdbx_seq_one_letter_code
_entity_poly.pdbx_strand_id
1 'polypeptide(L)'
;MLYTNLTKKALKISFQAHKNQLDKSGIPYVYHPFHLAEQMDDEYSVCVALLHDVVEDTEMTIDDLTEQGFPPEVTEALLLMTHDDSVPYMDYIKKIKTNSLATKVKLADLEHNSDLTRLDEINDAALERADKYRQAMFLLRSVERVERKIKVVPALETSCCHVKVPLDYRYCSSCGKKIVDAAETEMEYDSDGPTLLFCHRCSRGIFFKDHFCGYCGAKSRFWKEEDAELQNRIRGSLTGGAAGDALGYAVEFMGENELFGKYGKGGIRAYSLDSVSKKALISDDTQMTLFAAEAIIKWLSAQANGGADDSLRSYALQSHLDWLDTQESTFERPGKQFFPHGLMAERRMFACRAPGITCLSALHKRRNQKQTADSFIADKINNSKGCGGVMRVAPVGMLKHGEILQIDNEGAEFAAITHSHSLGYMPAALLTHIIHSILYSDAGNTLQDIVEDALDAVAGLFRDDAHIGELVEIIRLAIELSDNDARDLDNIHRLGEGWVAEEALAIAIYCCLRYPYDFSQCIITAVNHKGDSDSTGAIAGNIIGAYLGYDEIEEKWKEDLELSDVILGVADHLYSELIS
;
A
#
# COMPACT_ATOMS: atom_id res chain seq x y z
N MET A 1 6.08 11.71 -24.52
CA MET A 1 7.51 11.78 -24.98
C MET A 1 7.96 13.21 -25.20
N LEU A 2 9.13 13.59 -24.75
CA LEU A 2 9.75 14.92 -24.96
C LEU A 2 10.51 14.97 -26.29
N TYR A 3 10.25 15.94 -27.16
CA TYR A 3 10.90 16.09 -28.48
C TYR A 3 11.96 17.21 -28.46
N THR A 4 13.21 16.85 -28.23
CA THR A 4 14.39 17.71 -28.35
C THR A 4 15.23 17.29 -29.58
N ASN A 5 16.35 17.94 -29.82
CA ASN A 5 17.27 17.52 -30.85
C ASN A 5 17.92 16.17 -30.53
N LEU A 6 18.19 15.89 -29.26
CA LEU A 6 18.82 14.66 -28.82
C LEU A 6 17.82 13.48 -28.88
N THR A 7 16.61 13.66 -28.37
CA THR A 7 15.58 12.61 -28.39
C THR A 7 15.11 12.27 -29.81
N LYS A 8 15.01 13.27 -30.72
CA LYS A 8 14.74 13.04 -32.15
C LYS A 8 15.84 12.23 -32.83
N LYS A 9 17.09 12.41 -32.41
CA LYS A 9 18.23 11.63 -32.90
C LYS A 9 18.14 10.19 -32.40
N ALA A 10 17.92 10.00 -31.09
CA ALA A 10 17.71 8.68 -30.48
C ALA A 10 16.56 7.93 -31.15
N LEU A 11 15.44 8.61 -31.40
CA LEU A 11 14.27 8.03 -32.08
C LEU A 11 14.61 7.52 -33.49
N LYS A 12 15.38 8.27 -34.28
CA LYS A 12 15.79 7.84 -35.62
C LYS A 12 16.72 6.64 -35.57
N ILE A 13 17.64 6.59 -34.62
CA ILE A 13 18.56 5.46 -34.41
C ILE A 13 17.77 4.22 -34.03
N SER A 14 16.92 4.31 -33.00
CA SER A 14 16.04 3.22 -32.55
C SER A 14 15.18 2.66 -33.68
N PHE A 15 14.53 3.53 -34.45
CA PHE A 15 13.72 3.12 -35.58
C PHE A 15 14.53 2.38 -36.65
N GLN A 16 15.70 2.87 -37.00
CA GLN A 16 16.56 2.22 -38.02
C GLN A 16 17.09 0.87 -37.52
N ALA A 17 17.45 0.76 -36.25
CA ALA A 17 17.93 -0.47 -35.63
C ALA A 17 16.87 -1.56 -35.64
N HIS A 18 15.65 -1.25 -35.27
CA HIS A 18 14.58 -2.23 -35.01
C HIS A 18 13.51 -2.33 -36.12
N LYS A 19 13.65 -1.61 -37.25
CA LYS A 19 12.60 -1.51 -38.30
C LYS A 19 12.15 -2.83 -38.92
N ASN A 20 12.99 -3.86 -38.86
CA ASN A 20 12.72 -5.18 -39.46
C ASN A 20 12.55 -6.28 -38.39
N GLN A 21 12.62 -5.93 -37.11
CA GLN A 21 12.42 -6.86 -36.00
C GLN A 21 10.94 -6.91 -35.61
N LEU A 22 10.49 -8.12 -35.25
CA LEU A 22 9.16 -8.39 -34.72
C LEU A 22 9.32 -8.90 -33.27
N ASP A 23 8.37 -8.58 -32.43
CA ASP A 23 8.27 -9.17 -31.09
C ASP A 23 7.68 -10.61 -31.15
N LYS A 24 7.49 -11.26 -30.01
CA LYS A 24 6.99 -12.63 -29.89
C LYS A 24 5.55 -12.81 -30.38
N SER A 25 4.80 -11.71 -30.51
CA SER A 25 3.42 -11.69 -31.02
C SER A 25 3.35 -11.22 -32.50
N GLY A 26 4.49 -11.05 -33.16
CA GLY A 26 4.56 -10.61 -34.54
C GLY A 26 4.35 -9.12 -34.79
N ILE A 27 4.37 -8.32 -33.75
CA ILE A 27 4.24 -6.85 -33.81
C ILE A 27 5.64 -6.23 -34.04
N PRO A 28 5.75 -5.11 -34.81
CA PRO A 28 7.04 -4.45 -35.00
C PRO A 28 7.70 -4.05 -33.69
N TYR A 29 8.92 -4.55 -33.45
CA TYR A 29 9.63 -4.39 -32.18
C TYR A 29 9.87 -2.93 -31.80
N VAL A 30 9.97 -2.03 -32.76
CA VAL A 30 10.17 -0.60 -32.55
C VAL A 30 9.13 0.05 -31.61
N TYR A 31 7.95 -0.55 -31.48
CA TYR A 31 6.93 -0.06 -30.57
C TYR A 31 7.31 -0.25 -29.10
N HIS A 32 8.14 -1.24 -28.74
CA HIS A 32 8.60 -1.42 -27.37
C HIS A 32 9.42 -0.24 -26.85
N PRO A 33 10.59 0.13 -27.43
CA PRO A 33 11.35 1.28 -26.95
C PRO A 33 10.58 2.62 -27.07
N PHE A 34 9.65 2.71 -28.03
CA PHE A 34 8.81 3.88 -28.18
C PHE A 34 7.81 4.00 -27.02
N HIS A 35 7.15 2.91 -26.65
CA HIS A 35 6.24 2.86 -25.50
C HIS A 35 6.94 3.24 -24.19
N LEU A 36 8.15 2.73 -23.96
CA LEU A 36 8.94 3.12 -22.79
C LEU A 36 9.26 4.62 -22.79
N ALA A 37 9.67 5.14 -23.94
CA ALA A 37 10.02 6.57 -24.08
C ALA A 37 8.82 7.52 -23.86
N GLU A 38 7.60 7.06 -24.11
CA GLU A 38 6.39 7.83 -23.81
C GLU A 38 6.13 7.99 -22.31
N GLN A 39 6.60 7.05 -21.49
CA GLN A 39 6.49 7.09 -20.03
C GLN A 39 7.58 7.95 -19.37
N MET A 40 8.58 8.41 -20.13
CA MET A 40 9.70 9.19 -19.60
C MET A 40 9.40 10.69 -19.63
N ASP A 41 9.82 11.41 -18.58
CA ASP A 41 9.50 12.81 -18.33
C ASP A 41 10.69 13.77 -18.55
N ASP A 42 11.92 13.23 -18.78
CA ASP A 42 13.12 14.02 -19.04
C ASP A 42 13.89 13.55 -20.30
N GLU A 43 14.75 14.44 -20.83
CA GLU A 43 15.46 14.22 -22.09
C GLU A 43 16.34 12.97 -22.09
N TYR A 44 17.06 12.71 -20.97
CA TYR A 44 18.03 11.63 -20.90
C TYR A 44 17.33 10.27 -20.73
N SER A 45 16.28 10.20 -19.90
CA SER A 45 15.49 8.97 -19.76
C SER A 45 14.76 8.60 -21.06
N VAL A 46 14.26 9.58 -21.84
CA VAL A 46 13.73 9.33 -23.18
C VAL A 46 14.79 8.76 -24.11
N CYS A 47 16.03 9.30 -24.09
CA CYS A 47 17.11 8.78 -24.92
C CYS A 47 17.51 7.35 -24.52
N VAL A 48 17.64 7.08 -23.23
CA VAL A 48 17.97 5.72 -22.74
C VAL A 48 16.86 4.75 -23.07
N ALA A 49 15.60 5.11 -22.89
CA ALA A 49 14.45 4.26 -23.25
C ALA A 49 14.40 3.92 -24.75
N LEU A 50 14.76 4.87 -25.61
CA LEU A 50 14.80 4.63 -27.05
C LEU A 50 16.00 3.77 -27.50
N LEU A 51 17.11 3.79 -26.77
CA LEU A 51 18.38 3.20 -27.20
C LEU A 51 18.78 1.95 -26.41
N HIS A 52 18.07 1.55 -25.35
CA HIS A 52 18.51 0.49 -24.44
C HIS A 52 18.75 -0.86 -25.13
N ASP A 53 17.88 -1.23 -26.09
CA ASP A 53 18.02 -2.48 -26.86
C ASP A 53 18.89 -2.32 -28.12
N VAL A 54 19.20 -1.08 -28.52
CA VAL A 54 20.01 -0.84 -29.73
C VAL A 54 21.41 -1.41 -29.58
N VAL A 55 22.03 -1.24 -28.40
CA VAL A 55 23.37 -1.76 -28.11
C VAL A 55 23.35 -3.27 -27.86
N GLU A 56 22.26 -3.81 -27.29
CA GLU A 56 22.12 -5.23 -26.98
C GLU A 56 21.79 -6.06 -28.22
N ASP A 57 20.91 -5.56 -29.09
CA ASP A 57 20.33 -6.31 -30.21
C ASP A 57 20.95 -6.00 -31.57
N THR A 58 21.90 -5.06 -31.66
CA THR A 58 22.48 -4.67 -32.97
C THR A 58 24.01 -4.55 -32.91
N GLU A 59 24.64 -4.24 -34.06
CA GLU A 59 26.08 -4.02 -34.14
C GLU A 59 26.52 -2.63 -33.60
N MET A 60 25.60 -1.77 -33.19
CA MET A 60 25.90 -0.42 -32.70
C MET A 60 26.50 -0.48 -31.28
N THR A 61 27.63 0.17 -31.10
CA THR A 61 28.36 0.18 -29.82
C THR A 61 28.12 1.44 -29.01
N ILE A 62 28.48 1.41 -27.74
CA ILE A 62 28.48 2.61 -26.86
C ILE A 62 29.41 3.70 -27.43
N ASP A 63 30.54 3.32 -28.02
CA ASP A 63 31.47 4.26 -28.64
C ASP A 63 30.83 4.99 -29.83
N ASP A 64 30.06 4.26 -30.67
CA ASP A 64 29.32 4.86 -31.78
C ASP A 64 28.29 5.89 -31.30
N LEU A 65 27.61 5.63 -30.18
CA LEU A 65 26.66 6.57 -29.58
C LEU A 65 27.39 7.80 -28.99
N THR A 66 28.57 7.59 -28.40
CA THR A 66 29.40 8.67 -27.86
C THR A 66 29.92 9.58 -29.02
N GLU A 67 30.40 9.00 -30.12
CA GLU A 67 30.81 9.74 -31.32
C GLU A 67 29.63 10.50 -31.96
N GLN A 68 28.44 9.99 -31.83
CA GLN A 68 27.23 10.68 -32.25
C GLN A 68 26.78 11.79 -31.28
N GLY A 69 27.50 12.02 -30.19
CA GLY A 69 27.31 13.14 -29.27
C GLY A 69 26.19 12.91 -28.24
N PHE A 70 25.92 11.66 -27.84
CA PHE A 70 25.12 11.39 -26.65
C PHE A 70 25.93 11.68 -25.39
N PRO A 71 25.34 12.34 -24.35
CA PRO A 71 26.03 12.65 -23.11
C PRO A 71 26.52 11.42 -22.35
N PRO A 72 27.59 11.54 -21.54
CA PRO A 72 28.09 10.43 -20.72
C PRO A 72 27.03 9.79 -19.83
N GLU A 73 26.13 10.57 -19.27
CA GLU A 73 25.03 10.09 -18.43
C GLU A 73 24.13 9.09 -19.16
N VAL A 74 23.88 9.34 -20.45
CA VAL A 74 23.07 8.44 -21.29
C VAL A 74 23.87 7.19 -21.64
N THR A 75 25.13 7.33 -22.06
CA THR A 75 25.96 6.19 -22.49
C THR A 75 26.37 5.28 -21.34
N GLU A 76 26.61 5.83 -20.13
CA GLU A 76 26.84 5.05 -18.91
C GLU A 76 25.60 4.25 -18.49
N ALA A 77 24.41 4.86 -18.57
CA ALA A 77 23.16 4.15 -18.28
C ALA A 77 22.93 3.00 -19.27
N LEU A 78 23.15 3.22 -20.58
CA LEU A 78 23.04 2.21 -21.61
C LEU A 78 24.03 1.05 -21.40
N LEU A 79 25.28 1.36 -21.05
CA LEU A 79 26.30 0.36 -20.75
C LEU A 79 25.86 -0.57 -19.60
N LEU A 80 25.25 -0.01 -18.55
CA LEU A 80 24.73 -0.79 -17.43
C LEU A 80 23.50 -1.63 -17.81
N MET A 81 22.72 -1.20 -18.80
CA MET A 81 21.52 -1.91 -19.27
C MET A 81 21.82 -3.01 -20.28
N THR A 82 23.00 -3.04 -20.86
CA THR A 82 23.45 -4.11 -21.77
C THR A 82 23.82 -5.34 -20.94
N HIS A 83 23.10 -6.46 -21.10
CA HIS A 83 23.32 -7.69 -20.36
C HIS A 83 24.43 -8.53 -20.99
N ASP A 84 25.34 -9.01 -20.14
CA ASP A 84 26.35 -10.02 -20.52
C ASP A 84 25.87 -11.40 -20.03
N ASP A 85 25.62 -12.34 -20.93
CA ASP A 85 25.14 -13.68 -20.63
C ASP A 85 26.00 -14.47 -19.64
N SER A 86 27.25 -14.05 -19.42
CA SER A 86 28.14 -14.64 -18.42
C SER A 86 27.81 -14.19 -16.98
N VAL A 87 26.99 -13.15 -16.80
CA VAL A 87 26.61 -12.58 -15.51
C VAL A 87 25.22 -13.08 -15.12
N PRO A 88 25.04 -13.65 -13.90
CA PRO A 88 23.72 -14.03 -13.43
C PRO A 88 22.76 -12.83 -13.46
N TYR A 89 21.52 -13.06 -13.91
CA TYR A 89 20.56 -11.99 -14.17
C TYR A 89 20.33 -11.05 -12.97
N MET A 90 20.17 -11.59 -11.77
CA MET A 90 19.95 -10.75 -10.58
C MET A 90 21.20 -9.92 -10.21
N ASP A 91 22.41 -10.39 -10.53
CA ASP A 91 23.63 -9.60 -10.30
C ASP A 91 23.77 -8.48 -11.35
N TYR A 92 23.30 -8.70 -12.56
CA TYR A 92 23.11 -7.65 -13.57
C TYR A 92 22.12 -6.59 -13.09
N ILE A 93 20.97 -6.96 -12.52
CA ILE A 93 19.98 -6.05 -11.96
C ILE A 93 20.56 -5.23 -10.78
N LYS A 94 21.39 -5.85 -9.92
CA LYS A 94 22.12 -5.12 -8.86
C LYS A 94 23.06 -4.05 -9.42
N LYS A 95 23.71 -4.31 -10.55
CA LYS A 95 24.55 -3.30 -11.22
C LYS A 95 23.72 -2.13 -11.75
N ILE A 96 22.58 -2.40 -12.39
CA ILE A 96 21.66 -1.36 -12.86
C ILE A 96 21.22 -0.45 -11.72
N LYS A 97 20.92 -1.02 -10.56
CA LYS A 97 20.50 -0.29 -9.35
C LYS A 97 21.47 0.80 -8.91
N THR A 98 22.75 0.70 -9.26
CA THR A 98 23.76 1.74 -8.93
C THR A 98 23.61 3.04 -9.72
N ASN A 99 22.75 3.06 -10.76
CA ASN A 99 22.52 4.23 -11.60
C ASN A 99 21.03 4.53 -11.69
N SER A 100 20.62 5.70 -11.20
CA SER A 100 19.20 6.09 -11.12
C SER A 100 18.52 6.21 -12.48
N LEU A 101 19.23 6.65 -13.52
CA LEU A 101 18.72 6.77 -14.88
C LEU A 101 18.48 5.39 -15.50
N ALA A 102 19.43 4.47 -15.37
CA ALA A 102 19.30 3.09 -15.82
C ALA A 102 18.18 2.36 -15.05
N THR A 103 18.10 2.56 -13.72
CA THR A 103 17.05 2.01 -12.86
C THR A 103 15.66 2.46 -13.32
N LYS A 104 15.47 3.76 -13.56
CA LYS A 104 14.18 4.32 -14.00
C LYS A 104 13.69 3.68 -15.30
N VAL A 105 14.57 3.58 -16.29
CA VAL A 105 14.22 3.01 -17.60
C VAL A 105 14.03 1.48 -17.50
N LYS A 106 14.88 0.80 -16.71
CA LYS A 106 14.75 -0.68 -16.55
C LYS A 106 13.48 -1.07 -15.81
N LEU A 107 12.98 -0.26 -14.89
CA LEU A 107 11.68 -0.49 -14.27
C LEU A 107 10.54 -0.46 -15.30
N ALA A 108 10.50 0.56 -16.16
CA ALA A 108 9.49 0.63 -17.22
C ALA A 108 9.62 -0.52 -18.24
N ASP A 109 10.85 -0.92 -18.57
CA ASP A 109 11.13 -2.08 -19.43
C ASP A 109 10.60 -3.39 -18.83
N LEU A 110 10.88 -3.62 -17.56
CA LEU A 110 10.40 -4.81 -16.84
C LEU A 110 8.88 -4.84 -16.70
N GLU A 111 8.26 -3.70 -16.44
CA GLU A 111 6.80 -3.56 -16.39
C GLU A 111 6.17 -3.94 -17.73
N HIS A 112 6.65 -3.35 -18.82
CA HIS A 112 6.15 -3.66 -20.17
C HIS A 112 6.40 -5.11 -20.57
N ASN A 113 7.55 -5.69 -20.22
CA ASN A 113 7.91 -7.07 -20.55
C ASN A 113 7.23 -8.12 -19.65
N SER A 114 6.74 -7.74 -18.48
CA SER A 114 5.95 -8.59 -17.58
C SER A 114 4.45 -8.57 -17.88
N ASP A 115 3.98 -7.68 -18.75
CA ASP A 115 2.58 -7.62 -19.16
C ASP A 115 2.22 -8.83 -20.06
N LEU A 116 1.55 -9.79 -19.42
CA LEU A 116 1.12 -11.02 -20.07
C LEU A 116 -0.04 -10.81 -21.06
N THR A 117 -0.74 -9.67 -21.00
CA THR A 117 -1.84 -9.38 -21.94
C THR A 117 -1.35 -9.14 -23.36
N ARG A 118 -0.06 -8.91 -23.56
CA ARG A 118 0.60 -8.73 -24.84
C ARG A 118 0.88 -10.05 -25.59
N LEU A 119 0.66 -11.19 -24.94
CA LEU A 119 0.95 -12.50 -25.52
C LEU A 119 -0.33 -13.16 -26.04
N ASP A 120 -0.27 -13.73 -27.25
CA ASP A 120 -1.38 -14.50 -27.81
C ASP A 120 -1.66 -15.78 -27.01
N GLU A 121 -0.61 -16.39 -26.42
CA GLU A 121 -0.71 -17.57 -25.54
C GLU A 121 0.19 -17.43 -24.32
N ILE A 122 -0.38 -17.63 -23.14
CA ILE A 122 0.34 -17.63 -21.86
C ILE A 122 0.73 -19.07 -21.54
N ASN A 123 2.02 -19.36 -21.60
CA ASN A 123 2.61 -20.65 -21.23
C ASN A 123 3.49 -20.54 -19.96
N ASP A 124 3.92 -21.70 -19.43
CA ASP A 124 4.72 -21.75 -18.20
C ASP A 124 6.01 -20.90 -18.30
N ALA A 125 6.68 -20.91 -19.45
CA ALA A 125 7.88 -20.10 -19.67
C ALA A 125 7.60 -18.59 -19.69
N ALA A 126 6.38 -18.15 -20.06
CA ALA A 126 5.96 -16.76 -19.98
C ALA A 126 5.71 -16.34 -18.53
N LEU A 127 5.09 -17.23 -17.74
CA LEU A 127 4.86 -17.01 -16.30
C LEU A 127 6.18 -16.95 -15.52
N GLU A 128 7.11 -17.87 -15.76
CA GLU A 128 8.45 -17.85 -15.14
C GLU A 128 9.23 -16.58 -15.48
N ARG A 129 9.13 -16.08 -16.72
CA ARG A 129 9.75 -14.81 -17.10
C ARG A 129 9.11 -13.62 -16.39
N ALA A 130 7.79 -13.57 -16.33
CA ALA A 130 7.08 -12.48 -15.63
C ALA A 130 7.44 -12.47 -14.14
N ASP A 131 7.62 -13.65 -13.54
CA ASP A 131 8.06 -13.79 -12.14
C ASP A 131 9.50 -13.31 -11.94
N LYS A 132 10.42 -13.71 -12.82
CA LYS A 132 11.79 -13.22 -12.84
C LYS A 132 11.86 -11.69 -12.97
N TYR A 133 11.01 -11.10 -13.81
CA TYR A 133 10.95 -9.65 -13.99
C TYR A 133 10.38 -8.94 -12.79
N ARG A 134 9.39 -9.50 -12.10
CA ARG A 134 8.85 -8.99 -10.83
C ARG A 134 9.90 -8.97 -9.73
N GLN A 135 10.68 -10.06 -9.58
CA GLN A 135 11.81 -10.10 -8.65
C GLN A 135 12.85 -9.03 -8.96
N ALA A 136 13.16 -8.81 -10.24
CA ALA A 136 14.07 -7.75 -10.67
C ALA A 136 13.52 -6.34 -10.35
N MET A 137 12.24 -6.10 -10.57
CA MET A 137 11.59 -4.83 -10.19
C MET A 137 11.64 -4.62 -8.68
N PHE A 138 11.36 -5.66 -7.90
CA PHE A 138 11.49 -5.60 -6.44
C PHE A 138 12.91 -5.20 -6.03
N LEU A 139 13.94 -5.85 -6.59
CA LEU A 139 15.33 -5.54 -6.28
C LEU A 139 15.71 -4.09 -6.66
N LEU A 140 15.23 -3.59 -7.80
CA LEU A 140 15.48 -2.21 -8.23
C LEU A 140 14.79 -1.18 -7.33
N ARG A 141 13.60 -1.50 -6.84
CA ARG A 141 12.80 -0.64 -5.94
C ARG A 141 13.22 -0.76 -4.47
N SER A 142 13.82 -1.89 -4.06
CA SER A 142 14.26 -2.08 -2.68
C SER A 142 15.37 -1.10 -2.29
N VAL A 143 15.28 -0.54 -1.10
CA VAL A 143 16.37 0.25 -0.50
C VAL A 143 17.33 -0.75 0.16
N GLU A 144 18.61 -0.79 -0.24
CA GLU A 144 19.60 -1.58 0.48
C GLU A 144 19.67 -1.12 1.94
N ARG A 145 19.65 -2.06 2.90
CA ARG A 145 20.04 -1.78 4.29
C ARG A 145 21.51 -1.37 4.32
N VAL A 146 21.76 -0.08 4.10
CA VAL A 146 23.07 0.50 4.41
C VAL A 146 23.10 0.67 5.92
N GLU A 147 24.13 0.12 6.59
CA GLU A 147 24.42 0.50 7.97
C GLU A 147 24.47 2.02 8.04
N ARG A 148 23.47 2.62 8.73
CA ARG A 148 23.38 4.07 8.85
C ARG A 148 24.65 4.61 9.52
N LYS A 149 25.53 5.21 8.75
CA LYS A 149 26.68 5.94 9.29
C LYS A 149 26.23 7.33 9.68
N ILE A 150 25.72 7.46 10.88
CA ILE A 150 25.30 8.75 11.45
C ILE A 150 26.57 9.59 11.69
N LYS A 151 26.61 10.76 11.07
CA LYS A 151 27.60 11.80 11.36
C LYS A 151 26.94 12.95 12.07
N VAL A 152 27.56 13.44 13.11
CA VAL A 152 27.18 14.69 13.76
C VAL A 152 27.93 15.83 13.02
N VAL A 153 27.17 16.79 12.51
CA VAL A 153 27.72 17.95 11.79
C VAL A 153 27.21 19.25 12.40
N PRO A 154 28.02 20.34 12.33
CA PRO A 154 27.55 21.66 12.75
C PRO A 154 26.33 22.11 11.94
N ALA A 155 25.36 22.70 12.61
CA ALA A 155 24.08 23.10 12.04
C ALA A 155 23.59 24.43 12.64
N LEU A 156 22.52 24.99 12.09
CA LEU A 156 21.79 26.14 12.63
C LEU A 156 20.41 25.68 13.11
N GLU A 157 20.00 26.10 14.30
CA GLU A 157 18.61 25.99 14.75
C GLU A 157 17.86 27.27 14.44
N THR A 158 16.80 27.19 13.61
CA THR A 158 16.07 28.37 13.15
C THR A 158 15.14 28.91 14.25
N SER A 159 15.15 30.23 14.46
CA SER A 159 14.30 30.90 15.46
C SER A 159 12.80 30.86 15.12
N CYS A 160 12.43 30.58 13.88
CA CYS A 160 11.03 30.60 13.42
C CYS A 160 10.29 29.28 13.61
N CYS A 161 10.98 28.14 13.48
CA CYS A 161 10.36 26.81 13.58
C CYS A 161 11.16 25.85 14.45
N HIS A 162 12.27 26.27 15.04
CA HIS A 162 13.18 25.45 15.85
C HIS A 162 13.70 24.19 15.15
N VAL A 163 13.78 24.23 13.80
CA VAL A 163 14.34 23.12 13.00
C VAL A 163 15.84 23.30 12.82
N LYS A 164 16.57 22.19 12.88
CA LYS A 164 18.00 22.16 12.61
C LYS A 164 18.24 22.05 11.11
N VAL A 165 19.08 22.93 10.58
CA VAL A 165 19.39 23.01 9.13
C VAL A 165 20.90 23.14 8.92
N PRO A 166 21.44 22.75 7.74
CA PRO A 166 22.84 22.96 7.40
C PRO A 166 23.28 24.44 7.54
N LEU A 167 24.55 24.66 7.87
CA LEU A 167 25.10 26.01 8.07
C LEU A 167 24.99 26.93 6.86
N ASP A 168 24.93 26.38 5.65
CA ASP A 168 24.85 27.12 4.40
C ASP A 168 23.41 27.43 3.93
N TYR A 169 22.41 27.01 4.69
CA TYR A 169 21.02 27.36 4.42
C TYR A 169 20.76 28.84 4.72
N ARG A 170 20.02 29.49 3.83
CA ARG A 170 19.61 30.91 3.94
C ARG A 170 18.13 31.04 4.28
N TYR A 171 17.37 29.96 4.14
CA TYR A 171 15.94 29.90 4.38
C TYR A 171 15.63 28.69 5.24
N CYS A 172 14.66 28.85 6.14
CA CYS A 172 14.14 27.77 6.97
C CYS A 172 13.50 26.69 6.06
N SER A 173 13.96 25.46 6.21
CA SER A 173 13.44 24.35 5.38
C SER A 173 12.00 23.99 5.68
N SER A 174 11.49 24.35 6.87
CA SER A 174 10.10 24.11 7.28
C SER A 174 9.13 25.18 6.76
N CYS A 175 9.41 26.47 6.95
CA CYS A 175 8.44 27.55 6.65
C CYS A 175 8.86 28.49 5.52
N GLY A 176 10.05 28.33 4.93
CA GLY A 176 10.58 29.15 3.83
C GLY A 176 10.99 30.56 4.21
N LYS A 177 10.88 30.98 5.49
CA LYS A 177 11.34 32.31 5.92
C LYS A 177 12.86 32.41 5.83
N LYS A 178 13.36 33.61 5.48
CA LYS A 178 14.80 33.88 5.47
C LYS A 178 15.36 33.77 6.90
N ILE A 179 16.45 33.04 7.06
CA ILE A 179 17.14 32.89 8.34
C ILE A 179 17.90 34.19 8.61
N VAL A 180 17.51 34.91 9.66
CA VAL A 180 18.15 36.15 10.10
C VAL A 180 18.80 35.98 11.46
N ASP A 181 18.20 35.13 12.32
CA ASP A 181 18.72 34.77 13.63
C ASP A 181 18.59 33.25 13.79
N ALA A 182 19.72 32.59 14.07
CA ALA A 182 19.76 31.15 14.33
C ALA A 182 20.87 30.87 15.36
N ALA A 183 20.63 29.89 16.23
CA ALA A 183 21.64 29.39 17.16
C ALA A 183 22.51 28.34 16.48
N GLU A 184 23.83 28.38 16.74
CA GLU A 184 24.71 27.29 16.34
C GLU A 184 24.40 26.04 17.18
N THR A 185 24.29 24.89 16.51
CA THR A 185 23.96 23.59 17.11
C THR A 185 24.65 22.48 16.32
N GLU A 186 24.30 21.26 16.62
CA GLU A 186 24.71 20.08 15.87
C GLU A 186 23.47 19.31 15.40
N MET A 187 23.54 18.71 14.20
CA MET A 187 22.51 17.82 13.69
C MET A 187 23.12 16.47 13.33
N GLU A 188 22.37 15.42 13.54
CA GLU A 188 22.70 14.11 13.04
C GLU A 188 22.37 14.05 11.55
N TYR A 189 23.34 13.58 10.79
CA TYR A 189 23.26 13.48 9.35
C TYR A 189 23.68 12.08 8.92
N ASP A 190 22.82 11.41 8.16
CA ASP A 190 23.18 10.16 7.51
C ASP A 190 24.07 10.45 6.31
N SER A 191 25.34 10.06 6.39
CA SER A 191 26.34 10.38 5.36
C SER A 191 26.16 9.58 4.08
N ASP A 192 25.45 8.48 4.14
CA ASP A 192 25.26 7.55 3.03
C ASP A 192 23.77 7.45 2.65
N GLY A 193 22.93 8.28 3.31
CA GLY A 193 21.47 8.29 3.10
C GLY A 193 21.07 8.83 1.74
N PRO A 194 19.93 8.37 1.26
CA PRO A 194 19.46 8.75 -0.04
C PRO A 194 19.12 10.22 -0.03
N THR A 195 19.83 10.93 -0.89
CA THR A 195 19.05 11.64 -1.83
C THR A 195 18.79 13.04 -1.44
N LEU A 196 19.71 13.78 -1.84
CA LEU A 196 19.45 15.16 -2.18
C LEU A 196 18.50 15.15 -3.38
N LEU A 197 17.24 15.48 -3.16
CA LEU A 197 16.35 15.92 -4.22
C LEU A 197 16.86 17.25 -4.75
N PHE A 198 16.62 17.54 -6.01
CA PHE A 198 17.09 18.82 -6.58
C PHE A 198 15.96 19.84 -6.60
N CYS A 199 16.23 21.02 -6.04
CA CYS A 199 15.30 22.14 -6.11
C CYS A 199 15.03 22.54 -7.57
N HIS A 200 13.75 22.53 -7.97
CA HIS A 200 13.32 22.90 -9.33
C HIS A 200 13.69 24.34 -9.74
N ARG A 201 13.98 25.23 -8.76
CA ARG A 201 14.28 26.64 -9.00
C ARG A 201 15.78 26.94 -9.08
N CYS A 202 16.60 26.31 -8.23
CA CYS A 202 18.03 26.62 -8.16
C CYS A 202 18.94 25.42 -8.38
N SER A 203 18.39 24.25 -8.66
CA SER A 203 19.07 22.97 -8.92
C SER A 203 20.04 22.52 -7.82
N ARG A 204 19.96 23.07 -6.60
CA ARG A 204 20.75 22.62 -5.45
C ARG A 204 20.04 21.46 -4.75
N GLY A 205 20.83 20.56 -4.16
CA GLY A 205 20.33 19.45 -3.37
C GLY A 205 19.57 19.95 -2.14
N ILE A 206 18.40 19.35 -1.88
CA ILE A 206 17.57 19.57 -0.70
C ILE A 206 17.24 18.21 -0.09
N PHE A 207 17.05 18.15 1.22
CA PHE A 207 16.63 16.92 1.87
C PHE A 207 15.17 16.60 1.51
N PHE A 208 14.83 15.32 1.47
CA PHE A 208 13.47 14.85 1.14
C PHE A 208 12.39 15.51 2.02
N LYS A 209 12.68 15.74 3.29
CA LYS A 209 11.79 16.37 4.27
C LYS A 209 11.82 17.90 4.28
N ASP A 210 12.58 18.54 3.40
CA ASP A 210 12.58 20.00 3.30
C ASP A 210 11.34 20.50 2.57
N HIS A 211 10.46 21.19 3.27
CA HIS A 211 9.26 21.82 2.70
C HIS A 211 9.63 22.99 1.76
N PHE A 212 10.74 23.65 2.06
CA PHE A 212 11.28 24.75 1.28
C PHE A 212 12.77 24.57 1.04
N CYS A 213 13.22 24.95 -0.12
CA CYS A 213 14.64 24.95 -0.43
C CYS A 213 15.40 25.91 0.50
N GLY A 214 16.30 25.38 1.33
CA GLY A 214 17.10 26.17 2.25
C GLY A 214 18.00 27.21 1.57
N TYR A 215 18.29 27.07 0.28
CA TYR A 215 19.14 27.99 -0.48
C TYR A 215 18.38 29.14 -1.14
N CYS A 216 17.20 28.91 -1.69
CA CYS A 216 16.46 29.92 -2.45
C CYS A 216 15.03 30.19 -1.94
N GLY A 217 14.58 29.50 -0.91
CA GLY A 217 13.26 29.64 -0.29
C GLY A 217 12.10 29.18 -1.16
N ALA A 218 12.33 28.55 -2.31
CA ALA A 218 11.25 28.02 -3.14
C ALA A 218 10.59 26.83 -2.42
N LYS A 219 9.25 26.73 -2.47
CA LYS A 219 8.51 25.57 -1.94
C LYS A 219 8.99 24.31 -2.66
N SER A 220 9.25 23.25 -1.92
CA SER A 220 9.62 21.96 -2.51
C SER A 220 8.43 21.40 -3.28
N ARG A 221 8.62 20.95 -4.50
CA ARG A 221 7.56 20.25 -5.26
C ARG A 221 7.32 18.81 -4.79
N PHE A 222 8.25 18.31 -3.98
CA PHE A 222 8.15 16.96 -3.39
C PHE A 222 7.45 16.97 -2.04
N TRP A 223 7.25 18.16 -1.45
CA TRP A 223 6.49 18.31 -0.22
C TRP A 223 5.00 18.36 -0.56
N LYS A 224 4.30 17.31 -0.19
CA LYS A 224 2.85 17.33 -0.03
C LYS A 224 2.58 17.93 1.36
N GLU A 225 1.53 18.70 1.51
CA GLU A 225 1.11 19.14 2.85
C GLU A 225 0.88 17.89 3.71
N GLU A 226 1.39 17.85 4.93
CA GLU A 226 1.25 16.67 5.82
C GLU A 226 -0.22 16.25 5.91
N ASP A 227 -1.12 17.22 5.94
CA ASP A 227 -2.54 16.98 5.93
C ASP A 227 -3.05 16.34 4.62
N ALA A 228 -2.50 16.74 3.46
CA ALA A 228 -2.89 16.14 2.17
C ALA A 228 -2.33 14.72 2.01
N GLU A 229 -1.14 14.44 2.55
CA GLU A 229 -0.58 13.10 2.55
C GLU A 229 -1.35 12.17 3.48
N LEU A 230 -1.71 12.64 4.68
CA LEU A 230 -2.54 11.88 5.61
C LEU A 230 -3.90 11.54 4.99
N GLN A 231 -4.56 12.53 4.36
CA GLN A 231 -5.82 12.29 3.64
C GLN A 231 -5.65 11.27 2.51
N ASN A 232 -4.58 11.38 1.73
CA ASN A 232 -4.26 10.46 0.65
C ASN A 232 -4.08 9.01 1.15
N ARG A 233 -3.40 8.82 2.27
CA ARG A 233 -3.20 7.52 2.91
C ARG A 233 -4.47 6.94 3.53
N ILE A 234 -5.30 7.76 4.18
CA ILE A 234 -6.60 7.34 4.72
C ILE A 234 -7.53 6.89 3.57
N ARG A 235 -7.64 7.69 2.50
CA ARG A 235 -8.36 7.30 1.28
C ARG A 235 -7.80 6.02 0.68
N GLY A 236 -6.47 5.91 0.61
CA GLY A 236 -5.76 4.73 0.11
C GLY A 236 -6.10 3.47 0.90
N SER A 237 -6.09 3.55 2.23
CA SER A 237 -6.42 2.43 3.09
C SER A 237 -7.85 1.93 2.87
N LEU A 238 -8.84 2.82 2.95
CA LEU A 238 -10.25 2.41 2.83
C LEU A 238 -10.61 1.95 1.42
N THR A 239 -10.12 2.65 0.38
CA THR A 239 -10.35 2.23 -1.01
C THR A 239 -9.60 0.96 -1.35
N GLY A 240 -8.34 0.84 -0.88
CA GLY A 240 -7.52 -0.34 -1.11
C GLY A 240 -8.10 -1.59 -0.47
N GLY A 241 -8.59 -1.47 0.78
CA GLY A 241 -9.30 -2.57 1.46
C GLY A 241 -10.54 -3.01 0.70
N ALA A 242 -11.37 -2.06 0.29
CA ALA A 242 -12.58 -2.36 -0.49
C ALA A 242 -12.26 -2.96 -1.88
N ALA A 243 -11.15 -2.55 -2.49
CA ALA A 243 -10.70 -3.13 -3.77
C ALA A 243 -10.24 -4.58 -3.61
N GLY A 244 -9.49 -4.88 -2.54
CA GLY A 244 -9.05 -6.24 -2.22
C GLY A 244 -10.22 -7.15 -1.86
N ASP A 245 -11.15 -6.68 -1.02
CA ASP A 245 -12.42 -7.33 -0.70
C ASP A 245 -13.21 -7.65 -1.97
N ALA A 246 -13.53 -6.66 -2.80
CA ALA A 246 -14.35 -6.87 -4.00
C ALA A 246 -13.70 -7.83 -5.03
N LEU A 247 -12.37 -7.89 -5.09
CA LEU A 247 -11.65 -8.85 -5.92
C LEU A 247 -11.75 -10.26 -5.33
N GLY A 248 -11.57 -10.39 -4.00
CA GLY A 248 -11.61 -11.66 -3.26
C GLY A 248 -13.00 -12.25 -3.16
N TYR A 249 -14.01 -11.44 -2.92
CA TYR A 249 -15.42 -11.86 -2.78
C TYR A 249 -15.94 -12.65 -4.01
N ALA A 250 -15.43 -12.31 -5.20
CA ALA A 250 -15.78 -13.04 -6.42
C ALA A 250 -15.28 -14.49 -6.45
N VAL A 251 -14.35 -14.87 -5.58
CA VAL A 251 -13.66 -16.16 -5.57
C VAL A 251 -13.61 -16.85 -4.20
N GLU A 252 -14.08 -16.21 -3.13
CA GLU A 252 -14.03 -16.65 -1.73
C GLU A 252 -14.41 -18.12 -1.52
N PHE A 253 -15.49 -18.56 -2.16
CA PHE A 253 -15.98 -19.94 -2.02
C PHE A 253 -15.48 -20.90 -3.13
N MET A 254 -14.52 -20.49 -3.95
CA MET A 254 -13.95 -21.32 -5.01
C MET A 254 -12.78 -22.15 -4.49
N GLY A 255 -12.79 -23.46 -4.79
CA GLY A 255 -11.57 -24.25 -4.66
C GLY A 255 -10.55 -23.89 -5.73
N GLU A 256 -9.24 -24.09 -5.49
CA GLU A 256 -8.17 -23.73 -6.42
C GLU A 256 -8.35 -24.28 -7.85
N ASN A 257 -8.83 -25.52 -7.97
CA ASN A 257 -9.09 -26.11 -9.28
C ASN A 257 -10.20 -25.37 -10.06
N GLU A 258 -11.20 -24.87 -9.36
CA GLU A 258 -12.27 -24.07 -9.94
C GLU A 258 -11.76 -22.67 -10.29
N LEU A 259 -11.08 -22.02 -9.36
CA LEU A 259 -10.50 -20.69 -9.51
C LEU A 259 -9.55 -20.63 -10.70
N PHE A 260 -8.51 -21.47 -10.70
CA PHE A 260 -7.53 -21.50 -11.78
C PHE A 260 -8.08 -22.13 -13.08
N GLY A 261 -9.13 -22.95 -13.00
CA GLY A 261 -9.86 -23.44 -14.19
C GLY A 261 -10.66 -22.33 -14.88
N LYS A 262 -11.24 -21.41 -14.08
CA LYS A 262 -12.07 -20.31 -14.58
C LYS A 262 -11.24 -19.11 -15.07
N TYR A 263 -10.20 -18.73 -14.32
CA TYR A 263 -9.41 -17.52 -14.56
C TYR A 263 -8.02 -17.79 -15.15
N GLY A 264 -7.67 -19.07 -15.38
CA GLY A 264 -6.34 -19.46 -15.84
C GLY A 264 -5.32 -19.55 -14.70
N LYS A 265 -4.07 -19.92 -15.03
CA LYS A 265 -2.99 -20.14 -14.05
C LYS A 265 -2.65 -18.93 -13.19
N GLY A 266 -2.92 -17.73 -13.66
CA GLY A 266 -2.70 -16.49 -12.93
C GLY A 266 -3.81 -16.11 -11.94
N GLY A 267 -4.90 -16.89 -11.87
CA GLY A 267 -6.06 -16.59 -11.05
C GLY A 267 -6.84 -15.35 -11.50
N ILE A 268 -7.69 -14.83 -10.59
CA ILE A 268 -8.44 -13.59 -10.87
C ILE A 268 -7.50 -12.38 -10.79
N ARG A 269 -7.53 -11.53 -11.82
CA ARG A 269 -6.62 -10.36 -11.97
C ARG A 269 -7.37 -9.06 -12.28
N ALA A 270 -8.67 -9.12 -12.39
CA ALA A 270 -9.56 -7.99 -12.62
C ALA A 270 -10.92 -8.28 -11.99
N TYR A 271 -11.68 -7.26 -11.74
CA TYR A 271 -13.00 -7.41 -11.14
C TYR A 271 -13.94 -8.32 -11.93
N SER A 272 -14.69 -9.14 -11.21
CA SER A 272 -15.87 -9.82 -11.72
C SER A 272 -17.09 -8.93 -11.47
N LEU A 273 -17.54 -8.22 -12.49
CA LEU A 273 -18.63 -7.26 -12.32
C LEU A 273 -19.98 -7.94 -12.23
N ASP A 274 -20.83 -7.49 -11.30
CA ASP A 274 -22.22 -7.90 -11.19
C ASP A 274 -22.99 -7.59 -12.49
N SER A 275 -23.84 -8.50 -12.90
CA SER A 275 -24.55 -8.41 -14.16
C SER A 275 -25.55 -7.25 -14.24
N VAL A 276 -26.06 -6.78 -13.10
CA VAL A 276 -27.09 -5.75 -12.98
C VAL A 276 -26.47 -4.38 -12.71
N SER A 277 -25.70 -4.26 -11.63
CA SER A 277 -25.10 -2.98 -11.22
C SER A 277 -23.89 -2.57 -12.06
N LYS A 278 -23.25 -3.52 -12.76
CA LYS A 278 -21.98 -3.34 -13.47
C LYS A 278 -20.85 -2.85 -12.56
N LYS A 279 -20.89 -3.22 -11.28
CA LYS A 279 -19.89 -2.91 -10.26
C LYS A 279 -19.29 -4.18 -9.69
N ALA A 280 -18.08 -4.08 -9.20
CA ALA A 280 -17.45 -5.08 -8.35
C ALA A 280 -18.07 -4.98 -6.96
N LEU A 281 -18.77 -6.03 -6.55
CA LEU A 281 -19.49 -6.05 -5.28
C LEU A 281 -18.52 -6.23 -4.13
N ILE A 282 -18.69 -5.43 -3.09
CA ILE A 282 -18.01 -5.60 -1.80
C ILE A 282 -18.73 -6.66 -0.95
N SER A 283 -18.02 -7.23 0.02
CA SER A 283 -18.57 -8.14 1.05
C SER A 283 -18.93 -7.40 2.35
N ASP A 284 -19.23 -8.15 3.41
CA ASP A 284 -19.41 -7.61 4.76
C ASP A 284 -18.11 -7.03 5.34
N ASP A 285 -16.94 -7.40 4.86
CA ASP A 285 -15.64 -6.86 5.24
C ASP A 285 -15.58 -5.33 5.06
N THR A 286 -15.85 -4.84 3.85
CA THR A 286 -15.91 -3.41 3.58
C THR A 286 -17.08 -2.75 4.31
N GLN A 287 -18.26 -3.38 4.36
CA GLN A 287 -19.39 -2.83 5.09
C GLN A 287 -19.03 -2.57 6.55
N MET A 288 -18.51 -3.58 7.25
CA MET A 288 -18.15 -3.48 8.68
C MET A 288 -16.97 -2.51 8.90
N THR A 289 -16.02 -2.43 7.98
CA THR A 289 -14.94 -1.42 8.01
C THR A 289 -15.49 0.00 7.97
N LEU A 290 -16.46 0.28 7.10
CA LEU A 290 -17.11 1.59 7.02
C LEU A 290 -17.89 1.92 8.30
N PHE A 291 -18.60 0.94 8.90
CA PHE A 291 -19.27 1.15 10.19
C PHE A 291 -18.29 1.32 11.35
N ALA A 292 -17.10 0.70 11.30
CA ALA A 292 -16.04 0.98 12.26
C ALA A 292 -15.49 2.41 12.12
N ALA A 293 -15.28 2.89 10.90
CA ALA A 293 -14.91 4.28 10.64
C ALA A 293 -15.99 5.27 11.11
N GLU A 294 -17.26 4.97 10.86
CA GLU A 294 -18.39 5.79 11.33
C GLU A 294 -18.46 5.88 12.86
N ALA A 295 -18.14 4.81 13.58
CA ALA A 295 -18.06 4.83 15.04
C ALA A 295 -17.03 5.85 15.54
N ILE A 296 -15.85 5.88 14.90
CA ILE A 296 -14.77 6.83 15.22
C ILE A 296 -15.20 8.25 14.89
N ILE A 297 -15.77 8.50 13.73
CA ILE A 297 -16.29 9.81 13.32
C ILE A 297 -17.31 10.33 14.36
N LYS A 298 -18.29 9.51 14.72
CA LYS A 298 -19.33 9.87 15.69
C LYS A 298 -18.72 10.19 17.07
N TRP A 299 -17.73 9.38 17.50
CA TRP A 299 -17.06 9.59 18.77
C TRP A 299 -16.24 10.88 18.78
N LEU A 300 -15.42 11.14 17.75
CA LEU A 300 -14.62 12.38 17.63
C LEU A 300 -15.50 13.62 17.59
N SER A 301 -16.57 13.61 16.77
CA SER A 301 -17.55 14.70 16.71
C SER A 301 -18.21 14.96 18.06
N ALA A 302 -18.52 13.92 18.83
CA ALA A 302 -19.10 14.07 20.18
C ALA A 302 -18.10 14.68 21.15
N GLN A 303 -16.83 14.27 21.11
CA GLN A 303 -15.76 14.86 21.95
C GLN A 303 -15.58 16.36 21.65
N ALA A 304 -15.52 16.74 20.38
CA ALA A 304 -15.35 18.13 19.94
C ALA A 304 -16.51 19.04 20.41
N ASN A 305 -17.73 18.49 20.53
CA ASN A 305 -18.92 19.22 20.97
C ASN A 305 -19.12 19.24 22.51
N GLY A 306 -18.13 18.78 23.29
CA GLY A 306 -18.18 18.81 24.76
C GLY A 306 -19.21 17.84 25.37
N GLY A 307 -19.69 16.90 24.59
CA GLY A 307 -20.58 15.84 25.00
C GLY A 307 -19.86 14.52 24.95
N ALA A 308 -19.49 13.93 26.07
CA ALA A 308 -19.59 12.49 26.21
C ALA A 308 -18.73 11.94 27.35
N ASP A 309 -19.41 11.39 28.30
CA ASP A 309 -18.89 10.32 29.15
C ASP A 309 -18.84 8.95 28.42
N ASP A 310 -19.27 8.88 27.15
CA ASP A 310 -19.34 7.63 26.39
C ASP A 310 -18.01 7.25 25.76
N SER A 311 -17.54 6.03 26.04
CA SER A 311 -16.30 5.49 25.50
C SER A 311 -16.42 5.22 23.99
N LEU A 312 -15.30 5.25 23.26
CA LEU A 312 -15.23 4.83 21.86
C LEU A 312 -15.88 3.45 21.61
N ARG A 313 -15.74 2.53 22.57
CA ARG A 313 -16.32 1.17 22.53
C ARG A 313 -17.85 1.17 22.48
N SER A 314 -18.50 2.14 23.14
CA SER A 314 -19.95 2.30 23.06
C SER A 314 -20.41 2.69 21.66
N TYR A 315 -19.68 3.61 21.01
CA TYR A 315 -19.93 3.98 19.62
C TYR A 315 -19.64 2.82 18.66
N ALA A 316 -18.57 2.06 18.91
CA ALA A 316 -18.22 0.88 18.12
C ALA A 316 -19.33 -0.17 18.17
N LEU A 317 -19.82 -0.52 19.37
CA LEU A 317 -20.92 -1.47 19.50
C LEU A 317 -22.18 -0.97 18.80
N GLN A 318 -22.57 0.29 19.00
CA GLN A 318 -23.76 0.84 18.35
C GLN A 318 -23.65 0.81 16.82
N SER A 319 -22.52 1.21 16.28
CA SER A 319 -22.29 1.21 14.83
C SER A 319 -22.36 -0.20 14.23
N HIS A 320 -21.81 -1.21 14.93
CA HIS A 320 -21.94 -2.59 14.49
C HIS A 320 -23.38 -3.15 14.64
N LEU A 321 -24.16 -2.66 15.61
CA LEU A 321 -25.59 -2.97 15.69
C LEU A 321 -26.39 -2.28 14.56
N ASP A 322 -26.00 -1.08 14.15
CA ASP A 322 -26.55 -0.40 12.99
C ASP A 322 -26.26 -1.21 11.70
N TRP A 323 -25.03 -1.74 11.55
CA TRP A 323 -24.68 -2.67 10.47
C TRP A 323 -25.56 -3.93 10.51
N LEU A 324 -25.73 -4.56 11.66
CA LEU A 324 -26.60 -5.73 11.80
C LEU A 324 -28.03 -5.44 11.30
N ASP A 325 -28.55 -4.25 11.59
CA ASP A 325 -29.85 -3.82 11.09
C ASP A 325 -29.91 -3.71 9.56
N THR A 326 -28.80 -3.37 8.90
CA THR A 326 -28.74 -3.34 7.42
C THR A 326 -28.78 -4.74 6.81
N GLN A 327 -28.32 -5.76 7.53
CA GLN A 327 -28.33 -7.16 7.08
C GLN A 327 -29.70 -7.82 7.22
N GLU A 328 -30.49 -7.38 8.20
CA GLU A 328 -31.75 -8.04 8.59
C GLU A 328 -33.01 -7.28 8.18
N SER A 329 -32.84 -6.06 7.69
CA SER A 329 -33.96 -5.18 7.35
C SER A 329 -33.84 -4.64 5.93
N THR A 330 -34.95 -4.20 5.38
CA THR A 330 -34.94 -3.37 4.17
C THR A 330 -34.87 -1.88 4.55
N PHE A 331 -34.31 -1.06 3.68
CA PHE A 331 -34.22 0.39 3.87
C PHE A 331 -35.60 1.02 4.14
N GLU A 332 -36.63 0.55 3.46
CA GLU A 332 -38.02 0.94 3.65
C GLU A 332 -38.65 0.03 4.72
N ARG A 333 -38.76 0.54 5.96
CA ARG A 333 -39.38 -0.19 7.09
C ARG A 333 -40.86 0.21 7.23
N PRO A 334 -41.84 -0.57 6.78
CA PRO A 334 -43.24 -0.23 6.95
C PRO A 334 -43.60 -0.12 8.44
N GLY A 335 -44.15 1.03 8.84
CA GLY A 335 -44.79 1.21 10.16
C GLY A 335 -43.86 1.62 11.32
N LYS A 336 -42.57 1.84 11.11
CA LYS A 336 -41.66 2.46 12.08
C LYS A 336 -41.20 3.82 11.56
N GLN A 337 -41.23 4.83 12.45
CA GLN A 337 -40.62 6.13 12.14
C GLN A 337 -39.09 5.92 12.20
N PHE A 338 -38.48 5.78 11.04
CA PHE A 338 -37.05 5.58 10.87
C PHE A 338 -36.43 6.92 10.47
N PHE A 339 -35.51 7.42 11.27
CA PHE A 339 -34.68 8.60 10.96
C PHE A 339 -33.29 8.10 10.58
N PRO A 340 -33.01 7.84 9.30
CA PRO A 340 -31.71 7.37 8.87
C PRO A 340 -30.66 8.46 9.09
N HIS A 341 -29.51 8.08 9.66
CA HIS A 341 -28.37 8.94 9.88
C HIS A 341 -27.09 8.21 9.46
N GLY A 342 -26.10 8.95 9.02
CA GLY A 342 -24.82 8.37 8.60
C GLY A 342 -24.99 7.29 7.53
N LEU A 343 -24.30 6.16 7.69
CA LEU A 343 -24.36 5.01 6.78
C LEU A 343 -25.74 4.36 6.72
N MET A 344 -26.54 4.48 7.77
CA MET A 344 -27.93 4.02 7.78
C MET A 344 -28.83 4.84 6.82
N ALA A 345 -28.39 6.01 6.36
CA ALA A 345 -29.09 6.82 5.35
C ALA A 345 -28.75 6.37 3.91
N GLU A 346 -27.71 5.58 3.72
CA GLU A 346 -27.31 5.05 2.42
C GLU A 346 -28.07 3.74 2.11
N ARG A 347 -28.97 3.79 1.13
CA ARG A 347 -29.81 2.67 0.75
C ARG A 347 -29.01 1.43 0.30
N ARG A 348 -27.88 1.65 -0.37
CA ARG A 348 -27.02 0.57 -0.90
C ARG A 348 -26.34 -0.26 0.21
N MET A 349 -26.26 0.27 1.44
CA MET A 349 -25.76 -0.48 2.60
C MET A 349 -26.72 -1.58 3.06
N PHE A 350 -28.01 -1.53 2.67
CA PHE A 350 -29.01 -2.54 3.00
C PHE A 350 -28.95 -3.71 2.01
N ALA A 351 -27.77 -4.32 1.93
CA ALA A 351 -27.49 -5.48 1.09
C ALA A 351 -26.79 -6.55 1.92
N CYS A 352 -27.35 -7.76 1.94
CA CYS A 352 -26.71 -8.90 2.58
C CYS A 352 -25.57 -9.40 1.70
N ARG A 353 -24.34 -9.35 2.21
CA ARG A 353 -23.08 -9.60 1.49
C ARG A 353 -22.27 -10.69 2.18
N ALA A 354 -22.80 -11.90 2.24
CA ALA A 354 -22.19 -13.07 2.86
C ALA A 354 -21.72 -12.87 4.33
N PRO A 355 -22.52 -12.21 5.21
CA PRO A 355 -22.06 -11.86 6.55
C PRO A 355 -21.69 -13.09 7.37
N GLY A 356 -20.56 -13.04 8.06
CA GLY A 356 -20.06 -14.11 8.91
C GLY A 356 -21.06 -14.47 10.04
N ILE A 357 -21.36 -15.77 10.19
CA ILE A 357 -22.31 -16.25 11.22
C ILE A 357 -21.87 -15.86 12.63
N THR A 358 -20.56 -15.83 12.89
CA THR A 358 -20.02 -15.39 14.19
C THR A 358 -20.37 -13.93 14.46
N CYS A 359 -20.19 -13.04 13.47
CA CYS A 359 -20.52 -11.61 13.59
C CYS A 359 -22.01 -11.43 13.91
N LEU A 360 -22.89 -12.02 13.11
CA LEU A 360 -24.35 -11.94 13.31
C LEU A 360 -24.77 -12.45 14.70
N SER A 361 -24.34 -13.66 15.06
CA SER A 361 -24.73 -14.28 16.33
C SER A 361 -24.20 -13.54 17.57
N ALA A 362 -22.98 -13.03 17.49
CA ALA A 362 -22.40 -12.23 18.56
C ALA A 362 -23.14 -10.90 18.76
N LEU A 363 -23.42 -10.17 17.66
CA LEU A 363 -24.14 -8.90 17.73
C LEU A 363 -25.59 -9.08 18.22
N HIS A 364 -26.28 -10.16 17.85
CA HIS A 364 -27.57 -10.51 18.45
C HIS A 364 -27.50 -10.71 19.97
N LYS A 365 -26.46 -11.38 20.44
CA LYS A 365 -26.25 -11.57 21.87
C LYS A 365 -25.96 -10.23 22.55
N ARG A 366 -25.06 -9.40 21.99
CA ARG A 366 -24.74 -8.05 22.51
C ARG A 366 -25.97 -7.14 22.57
N ARG A 367 -26.83 -7.16 21.55
CA ARG A 367 -28.10 -6.40 21.52
C ARG A 367 -29.03 -6.74 22.69
N ASN A 368 -29.04 -8.00 23.12
CA ASN A 368 -29.98 -8.52 24.14
C ASN A 368 -29.39 -8.58 25.55
N GLN A 369 -28.06 -8.35 25.69
CA GLN A 369 -27.39 -8.35 27.00
C GLN A 369 -27.12 -6.92 27.48
N LYS A 370 -27.31 -6.66 28.79
CA LYS A 370 -26.73 -5.45 29.38
C LYS A 370 -25.23 -5.63 29.35
N GLN A 371 -24.54 -4.68 28.74
CA GLN A 371 -23.09 -4.62 28.81
C GLN A 371 -22.68 -4.54 30.29
N THR A 372 -21.90 -5.51 30.77
CA THR A 372 -21.52 -5.63 32.17
C THR A 372 -20.06 -5.26 32.42
N ALA A 373 -19.27 -5.08 31.34
CA ALA A 373 -17.85 -4.78 31.43
C ALA A 373 -17.47 -3.54 30.60
N ASP A 374 -16.48 -2.81 31.05
CA ASP A 374 -15.87 -1.69 30.30
C ASP A 374 -14.98 -2.18 29.14
N SER A 375 -14.85 -3.49 28.97
CA SER A 375 -14.01 -4.17 27.99
C SER A 375 -14.71 -5.38 27.39
N PHE A 376 -14.74 -5.47 26.06
CA PHE A 376 -15.25 -6.63 25.32
C PHE A 376 -14.29 -7.83 25.40
N ILE A 377 -12.99 -7.60 25.58
CA ILE A 377 -12.00 -8.63 25.83
C ILE A 377 -12.30 -9.35 27.15
N ALA A 378 -12.68 -8.59 28.19
CA ALA A 378 -13.04 -9.15 29.48
C ALA A 378 -14.44 -9.76 29.46
N ASP A 379 -15.40 -9.21 28.70
CA ASP A 379 -16.78 -9.70 28.55
C ASP A 379 -16.90 -10.63 27.35
N LYS A 380 -16.36 -11.86 27.49
CA LYS A 380 -16.31 -12.87 26.44
C LYS A 380 -17.70 -13.33 26.01
N ILE A 381 -18.01 -13.21 24.71
CA ILE A 381 -19.30 -13.61 24.15
C ILE A 381 -19.27 -14.97 23.45
N ASN A 382 -18.11 -15.42 23.03
CA ASN A 382 -17.84 -16.71 22.39
C ASN A 382 -16.36 -17.10 22.53
N ASN A 383 -15.92 -18.12 21.79
CA ASN A 383 -14.51 -18.53 21.70
C ASN A 383 -14.06 -18.60 20.22
N SER A 384 -14.57 -17.70 19.39
CA SER A 384 -14.21 -17.64 17.98
C SER A 384 -12.90 -16.88 17.77
N LYS A 385 -12.04 -17.43 16.90
CA LYS A 385 -10.84 -16.79 16.38
C LYS A 385 -10.94 -16.50 14.87
N GLY A 386 -12.14 -16.44 14.33
CA GLY A 386 -12.40 -16.14 12.92
C GLY A 386 -11.87 -14.75 12.50
N CYS A 387 -11.70 -14.57 11.19
CA CYS A 387 -11.16 -13.34 10.57
C CYS A 387 -12.07 -12.11 10.72
N GLY A 388 -13.39 -12.28 10.91
CA GLY A 388 -14.35 -11.17 10.98
C GLY A 388 -14.10 -10.11 12.06
N GLY A 389 -13.15 -10.34 12.98
CA GLY A 389 -12.66 -9.33 13.91
C GLY A 389 -11.60 -8.43 13.28
N VAL A 390 -10.58 -9.02 12.65
CA VAL A 390 -9.41 -8.28 12.13
C VAL A 390 -9.71 -7.53 10.84
N MET A 391 -10.57 -8.06 9.97
CA MET A 391 -10.88 -7.50 8.65
C MET A 391 -11.37 -6.05 8.67
N ARG A 392 -11.97 -5.59 9.78
CA ARG A 392 -12.68 -4.31 9.88
C ARG A 392 -12.00 -3.23 10.72
N VAL A 393 -10.83 -3.51 11.35
CA VAL A 393 -10.26 -2.59 12.35
C VAL A 393 -9.27 -1.58 11.81
N ALA A 394 -8.95 -1.60 10.52
CA ALA A 394 -8.03 -0.64 9.92
C ALA A 394 -8.36 0.83 10.29
N PRO A 395 -9.62 1.30 10.35
CA PRO A 395 -9.96 2.65 10.79
C PRO A 395 -9.51 3.00 12.21
N VAL A 396 -9.38 2.02 13.11
CA VAL A 396 -8.94 2.27 14.49
C VAL A 396 -7.47 2.74 14.52
N GLY A 397 -6.63 2.18 13.64
CA GLY A 397 -5.25 2.63 13.47
C GLY A 397 -5.12 4.05 12.91
N MET A 398 -6.20 4.64 12.39
CA MET A 398 -6.19 6.01 11.88
C MET A 398 -6.36 7.06 12.98
N LEU A 399 -6.68 6.67 14.22
CA LEU A 399 -6.74 7.58 15.37
C LEU A 399 -5.39 8.29 15.60
N LYS A 400 -5.42 9.61 15.67
CA LYS A 400 -4.20 10.44 15.81
C LYS A 400 -3.80 10.69 17.28
N HIS A 401 -4.77 10.68 18.20
CA HIS A 401 -4.55 11.05 19.59
C HIS A 401 -4.56 9.82 20.50
N GLY A 402 -3.56 9.73 21.36
CA GLY A 402 -3.36 8.66 22.33
C GLY A 402 -1.98 8.03 22.21
N GLU A 403 -1.61 7.23 23.20
CA GLU A 403 -0.44 6.37 23.08
C GLU A 403 -0.77 5.18 22.17
N ILE A 404 0.14 4.79 21.31
CA ILE A 404 -0.07 3.73 20.31
C ILE A 404 -0.56 2.42 20.93
N LEU A 405 -0.05 2.03 22.10
CA LEU A 405 -0.51 0.82 22.81
C LEU A 405 -1.96 0.92 23.28
N GLN A 406 -2.49 2.13 23.53
CA GLN A 406 -3.91 2.32 23.82
C GLN A 406 -4.74 2.15 22.56
N ILE A 407 -4.27 2.67 21.43
CA ILE A 407 -4.91 2.51 20.11
C ILE A 407 -4.92 1.04 19.72
N ASP A 408 -3.82 0.30 19.93
CA ASP A 408 -3.74 -1.14 19.70
C ASP A 408 -4.78 -1.91 20.52
N ASN A 409 -4.92 -1.55 21.80
CA ASN A 409 -5.92 -2.14 22.67
C ASN A 409 -7.34 -1.84 22.19
N GLU A 410 -7.63 -0.64 21.68
CA GLU A 410 -8.94 -0.33 21.08
C GLU A 410 -9.19 -1.18 19.82
N GLY A 411 -8.18 -1.44 18.98
CA GLY A 411 -8.28 -2.36 17.84
C GLY A 411 -8.68 -3.77 18.29
N ALA A 412 -8.04 -4.28 19.35
CA ALA A 412 -8.41 -5.56 19.95
C ALA A 412 -9.85 -5.54 20.51
N GLU A 413 -10.27 -4.47 21.18
CA GLU A 413 -11.63 -4.32 21.71
C GLU A 413 -12.70 -4.28 20.60
N PHE A 414 -12.42 -3.61 19.46
CA PHE A 414 -13.32 -3.63 18.30
C PHE A 414 -13.51 -5.04 17.74
N ALA A 415 -12.45 -5.84 17.66
CA ALA A 415 -12.56 -7.23 17.24
C ALA A 415 -13.31 -8.08 18.28
N ALA A 416 -13.06 -7.86 19.57
CA ALA A 416 -13.66 -8.60 20.68
C ALA A 416 -15.18 -8.36 20.84
N ILE A 417 -15.74 -7.32 20.19
CA ILE A 417 -17.21 -7.17 20.08
C ILE A 417 -17.84 -8.48 19.60
N THR A 418 -17.19 -9.18 18.66
CA THR A 418 -17.73 -10.39 18.01
C THR A 418 -16.84 -11.62 18.15
N HIS A 419 -15.52 -11.47 18.37
CA HIS A 419 -14.53 -12.56 18.40
C HIS A 419 -13.73 -12.50 19.70
N SER A 420 -14.06 -13.35 20.67
CA SER A 420 -13.54 -13.24 22.04
C SER A 420 -12.38 -14.21 22.37
N HIS A 421 -11.91 -15.02 21.40
CA HIS A 421 -10.66 -15.76 21.53
C HIS A 421 -9.48 -14.80 21.36
N SER A 422 -8.38 -14.99 22.08
CA SER A 422 -7.22 -14.08 21.97
C SER A 422 -6.65 -13.99 20.56
N LEU A 423 -6.54 -15.12 19.84
CA LEU A 423 -6.20 -15.10 18.41
C LEU A 423 -7.30 -14.50 17.49
N GLY A 424 -8.46 -14.17 18.00
CA GLY A 424 -9.50 -13.43 17.25
C GLY A 424 -9.35 -11.91 17.38
N TYR A 425 -8.70 -11.41 18.45
CA TYR A 425 -8.54 -9.97 18.68
C TYR A 425 -7.09 -9.47 18.71
N MET A 426 -6.09 -10.27 19.08
CA MET A 426 -4.69 -9.84 19.03
C MET A 426 -4.20 -9.51 17.60
N PRO A 427 -4.58 -10.26 16.54
CA PRO A 427 -4.26 -9.85 15.17
C PRO A 427 -4.85 -8.48 14.80
N ALA A 428 -6.00 -8.11 15.37
CA ALA A 428 -6.61 -6.81 15.15
C ALA A 428 -5.79 -5.67 15.79
N ALA A 429 -5.23 -5.87 16.99
CA ALA A 429 -4.28 -4.95 17.59
C ALA A 429 -3.04 -4.75 16.69
N LEU A 430 -2.52 -5.84 16.12
CA LEU A 430 -1.36 -5.80 15.23
C LEU A 430 -1.66 -5.02 13.94
N LEU A 431 -2.79 -5.27 13.29
CA LEU A 431 -3.21 -4.50 12.12
C LEU A 431 -3.39 -3.02 12.46
N THR A 432 -3.99 -2.72 13.60
CA THR A 432 -4.18 -1.35 14.10
C THR A 432 -2.84 -0.63 14.26
N HIS A 433 -1.85 -1.28 14.89
CA HIS A 433 -0.50 -0.76 15.04
C HIS A 433 0.18 -0.48 13.69
N ILE A 434 0.10 -1.44 12.76
CA ILE A 434 0.69 -1.31 11.41
C ILE A 434 0.10 -0.09 10.70
N ILE A 435 -1.23 0.04 10.65
CA ILE A 435 -1.90 1.19 10.01
C ILE A 435 -1.51 2.50 10.69
N HIS A 436 -1.49 2.54 12.03
CA HIS A 436 -1.09 3.74 12.77
C HIS A 436 0.35 4.15 12.45
N SER A 437 1.27 3.20 12.46
CA SER A 437 2.68 3.46 12.15
C SER A 437 2.88 3.92 10.71
N ILE A 438 2.15 3.38 9.75
CA ILE A 438 2.18 3.85 8.36
C ILE A 438 1.75 5.32 8.26
N LEU A 439 0.73 5.72 9.01
CA LEU A 439 0.17 7.08 8.91
C LEU A 439 1.00 8.13 9.65
N TYR A 440 1.60 7.77 10.80
CA TYR A 440 2.13 8.75 11.76
C TYR A 440 3.60 8.56 12.12
N SER A 441 4.25 7.45 11.71
CA SER A 441 5.69 7.28 11.96
C SER A 441 6.53 8.18 11.03
N ASP A 442 7.72 8.48 11.48
CA ASP A 442 8.69 9.27 10.70
C ASP A 442 9.00 8.62 9.35
N ALA A 443 9.13 9.45 8.32
CA ALA A 443 9.53 9.01 6.99
C ALA A 443 10.92 8.37 7.03
N GLY A 444 11.01 7.09 6.70
CA GLY A 444 12.26 6.34 6.62
C GLY A 444 12.18 4.88 7.03
N ASN A 445 11.10 4.47 7.70
CA ASN A 445 10.86 3.07 8.02
C ASN A 445 10.34 2.32 6.79
N THR A 446 10.90 1.16 6.50
CA THR A 446 10.32 0.25 5.50
C THR A 446 9.04 -0.38 6.05
N LEU A 447 8.18 -0.92 5.17
CA LEU A 447 6.99 -1.64 5.63
C LEU A 447 7.37 -2.83 6.53
N GLN A 448 8.50 -3.48 6.26
CA GLN A 448 9.01 -4.57 7.10
C GLN A 448 9.40 -4.07 8.49
N ASP A 449 10.12 -2.94 8.61
CA ASP A 449 10.46 -2.35 9.91
C ASP A 449 9.19 -2.05 10.72
N ILE A 450 8.16 -1.49 10.06
CA ILE A 450 6.86 -1.21 10.69
C ILE A 450 6.19 -2.48 11.21
N VAL A 451 6.21 -3.57 10.43
CA VAL A 451 5.59 -4.85 10.83
C VAL A 451 6.37 -5.49 11.97
N GLU A 452 7.71 -5.47 11.94
CA GLU A 452 8.55 -6.02 13.01
C GLU A 452 8.35 -5.24 14.32
N ASP A 453 8.36 -3.89 14.29
CA ASP A 453 8.12 -3.04 15.46
C ASP A 453 6.71 -3.24 16.04
N ALA A 454 5.69 -3.34 15.17
CA ALA A 454 4.32 -3.63 15.55
C ALA A 454 4.18 -4.99 16.24
N LEU A 455 4.84 -6.01 15.71
CA LEU A 455 4.82 -7.36 16.29
C LEU A 455 5.41 -7.36 17.70
N ASP A 456 6.56 -6.71 17.89
CA ASP A 456 7.21 -6.63 19.19
C ASP A 456 6.36 -5.82 20.20
N ALA A 457 5.73 -4.74 19.78
CA ALA A 457 4.83 -3.93 20.62
C ALA A 457 3.60 -4.73 21.08
N VAL A 458 2.92 -5.42 20.15
CA VAL A 458 1.73 -6.23 20.45
C VAL A 458 2.10 -7.47 21.27
N ALA A 459 3.24 -8.10 21.01
CA ALA A 459 3.76 -9.18 21.84
C ALA A 459 4.03 -8.72 23.29
N GLY A 460 4.52 -7.49 23.45
CA GLY A 460 4.68 -6.85 24.76
C GLY A 460 3.34 -6.55 25.45
N LEU A 461 2.34 -6.06 24.71
CA LEU A 461 1.01 -5.74 25.22
C LEU A 461 0.27 -6.98 25.76
N PHE A 462 0.36 -8.11 25.04
CA PHE A 462 -0.32 -9.36 25.36
C PHE A 462 0.63 -10.45 25.89
N ARG A 463 1.79 -10.09 26.47
CA ARG A 463 2.83 -11.02 26.92
C ARG A 463 2.36 -12.14 27.85
N ASP A 464 1.28 -11.91 28.61
CA ASP A 464 0.73 -12.85 29.57
C ASP A 464 -0.39 -13.74 28.96
N ASP A 465 -0.74 -13.54 27.67
CA ASP A 465 -1.71 -14.38 26.97
C ASP A 465 -1.07 -15.69 26.48
N ALA A 466 -1.78 -16.79 26.68
CA ALA A 466 -1.28 -18.12 26.36
C ALA A 466 -1.02 -18.35 24.86
N HIS A 467 -1.66 -17.57 23.98
CA HIS A 467 -1.62 -17.75 22.52
C HIS A 467 -0.77 -16.69 21.80
N ILE A 468 -0.15 -15.76 22.52
CA ILE A 468 0.68 -14.72 21.89
C ILE A 468 1.85 -15.33 21.08
N GLY A 469 2.41 -16.46 21.55
CA GLY A 469 3.46 -17.17 20.83
C GLY A 469 3.02 -17.66 19.45
N GLU A 470 1.77 -18.15 19.32
CA GLU A 470 1.22 -18.62 18.05
C GLU A 470 1.11 -17.45 17.04
N LEU A 471 0.65 -16.28 17.48
CA LEU A 471 0.63 -15.08 16.63
C LEU A 471 2.03 -14.67 16.18
N VAL A 472 2.99 -14.60 17.13
CA VAL A 472 4.37 -14.22 16.81
C VAL A 472 5.00 -15.18 15.81
N GLU A 473 4.79 -16.49 15.96
CA GLU A 473 5.34 -17.51 15.06
C GLU A 473 4.80 -17.36 13.63
N ILE A 474 3.49 -17.19 13.44
CA ILE A 474 2.90 -17.11 12.10
C ILE A 474 3.26 -15.79 11.39
N ILE A 475 3.35 -14.68 12.12
CA ILE A 475 3.76 -13.40 11.51
C ILE A 475 5.25 -13.42 11.14
N ARG A 476 6.13 -13.97 12.00
CA ARG A 476 7.54 -14.14 11.64
C ARG A 476 7.71 -15.07 10.44
N LEU A 477 6.89 -16.11 10.34
CA LEU A 477 6.87 -16.96 9.15
C LEU A 477 6.46 -16.17 7.91
N ALA A 478 5.45 -15.30 7.99
CA ALA A 478 5.06 -14.45 6.87
C ALA A 478 6.18 -13.52 6.40
N ILE A 479 6.92 -12.92 7.36
CA ILE A 479 8.10 -12.08 7.07
C ILE A 479 9.20 -12.92 6.38
N GLU A 480 9.53 -14.10 6.92
CA GLU A 480 10.54 -15.00 6.31
C GLU A 480 10.16 -15.41 4.88
N LEU A 481 8.88 -15.75 4.67
CA LEU A 481 8.40 -16.21 3.38
C LEU A 481 8.38 -15.11 2.32
N SER A 482 8.23 -13.86 2.72
CA SER A 482 8.21 -12.73 1.76
C SER A 482 9.54 -12.52 1.04
N ASP A 483 10.64 -13.00 1.61
CA ASP A 483 12.00 -12.86 1.07
C ASP A 483 12.47 -14.09 0.27
N ASN A 484 11.69 -15.19 0.21
CA ASN A 484 12.12 -16.40 -0.47
C ASN A 484 11.72 -16.45 -1.94
N ASP A 485 12.32 -17.39 -2.71
CA ASP A 485 12.09 -17.56 -4.16
C ASP A 485 10.94 -18.55 -4.49
N ALA A 486 10.19 -19.03 -3.49
CA ALA A 486 9.08 -19.95 -3.72
C ALA A 486 7.88 -19.23 -4.34
N ARG A 487 7.00 -20.00 -4.97
CA ARG A 487 5.76 -19.45 -5.56
C ARG A 487 4.85 -18.92 -4.42
N ASP A 488 4.18 -17.81 -4.68
CA ASP A 488 3.29 -17.18 -3.70
C ASP A 488 2.25 -18.15 -3.13
N LEU A 489 1.61 -18.94 -4.00
CA LEU A 489 0.60 -19.91 -3.56
C LEU A 489 1.18 -20.97 -2.60
N ASP A 490 2.42 -21.44 -2.83
CA ASP A 490 3.09 -22.39 -1.94
C ASP A 490 3.41 -21.75 -0.58
N ASN A 491 3.78 -20.47 -0.57
CA ASN A 491 4.00 -19.70 0.66
C ASN A 491 2.70 -19.45 1.41
N ILE A 492 1.63 -19.05 0.71
CA ILE A 492 0.30 -18.84 1.30
C ILE A 492 -0.22 -20.13 1.94
N HIS A 493 -0.06 -21.29 1.29
CA HIS A 493 -0.45 -22.59 1.89
C HIS A 493 0.27 -22.90 3.21
N ARG A 494 1.47 -22.36 3.43
CA ARG A 494 2.18 -22.49 4.71
C ARG A 494 1.63 -21.59 5.80
N LEU A 495 1.00 -20.48 5.43
CA LEU A 495 0.37 -19.52 6.34
C LEU A 495 -1.07 -19.90 6.70
N GLY A 496 -1.76 -20.66 5.84
CA GLY A 496 -3.11 -21.14 6.09
C GLY A 496 -4.09 -20.85 4.96
N GLU A 497 -5.37 -20.75 5.33
CA GLU A 497 -6.49 -20.50 4.41
C GLU A 497 -7.18 -19.15 4.68
N GLY A 498 -6.79 -18.42 5.72
CA GLY A 498 -7.34 -17.09 6.05
C GLY A 498 -8.66 -17.09 6.82
N TRP A 499 -9.31 -18.24 7.07
CA TRP A 499 -10.56 -18.32 7.83
C TRP A 499 -10.44 -17.88 9.30
N VAL A 500 -9.24 -17.84 9.83
CA VAL A 500 -8.94 -17.39 11.19
C VAL A 500 -8.07 -16.15 11.15
N ALA A 501 -8.19 -15.27 12.16
CA ALA A 501 -7.65 -13.93 12.13
C ALA A 501 -6.12 -13.88 12.01
N GLU A 502 -5.42 -14.79 12.68
CA GLU A 502 -3.97 -14.88 12.62
C GLU A 502 -3.45 -15.29 11.24
N GLU A 503 -4.16 -16.21 10.54
CA GLU A 503 -3.83 -16.62 9.18
C GLU A 503 -4.13 -15.52 8.17
N ALA A 504 -5.33 -14.89 8.26
CA ALA A 504 -5.74 -13.82 7.36
C ALA A 504 -4.75 -12.64 7.39
N LEU A 505 -4.34 -12.22 8.60
CA LEU A 505 -3.36 -11.16 8.77
C LEU A 505 -1.96 -11.58 8.27
N ALA A 506 -1.52 -12.82 8.54
CA ALA A 506 -0.22 -13.32 8.09
C ALA A 506 -0.13 -13.37 6.55
N ILE A 507 -1.18 -13.85 5.87
CA ILE A 507 -1.26 -13.85 4.40
C ILE A 507 -1.21 -12.42 3.86
N ALA A 508 -1.96 -11.50 4.45
CA ALA A 508 -1.97 -10.09 4.05
C ALA A 508 -0.59 -9.43 4.23
N ILE A 509 0.06 -9.63 5.39
CA ILE A 509 1.42 -9.13 5.65
C ILE A 509 2.42 -9.72 4.65
N TYR A 510 2.37 -11.03 4.41
CA TYR A 510 3.20 -11.68 3.39
C TYR A 510 3.07 -10.98 2.02
N CYS A 511 1.84 -10.77 1.54
CA CYS A 511 1.59 -10.14 0.26
C CYS A 511 2.07 -8.69 0.20
N CYS A 512 1.88 -7.91 1.29
CA CYS A 512 2.32 -6.53 1.39
C CYS A 512 3.85 -6.42 1.41
N LEU A 513 4.55 -7.30 2.12
CA LEU A 513 6.01 -7.34 2.17
C LEU A 513 6.62 -7.85 0.86
N ARG A 514 5.95 -8.79 0.20
CA ARG A 514 6.36 -9.34 -1.10
C ARG A 514 6.22 -8.32 -2.22
N TYR A 515 5.20 -7.46 -2.17
CA TYR A 515 4.84 -6.48 -3.21
C TYR A 515 4.62 -5.06 -2.65
N PRO A 516 5.59 -4.49 -1.90
CA PRO A 516 5.37 -3.26 -1.15
C PRO A 516 5.17 -2.00 -2.01
N TYR A 517 5.45 -2.09 -3.32
CA TYR A 517 5.33 -0.99 -4.27
C TYR A 517 4.43 -1.30 -5.47
N ASP A 518 3.70 -2.42 -5.42
CA ASP A 518 2.77 -2.84 -6.48
C ASP A 518 1.43 -3.20 -5.87
N PHE A 519 0.52 -2.21 -5.85
CA PHE A 519 -0.82 -2.37 -5.30
C PHE A 519 -1.56 -3.53 -5.96
N SER A 520 -1.57 -3.56 -7.31
CA SER A 520 -2.26 -4.59 -8.09
C SER A 520 -1.76 -5.99 -7.74
N GLN A 521 -0.45 -6.20 -7.78
CA GLN A 521 0.09 -7.54 -7.52
C GLN A 521 -0.11 -7.97 -6.07
N CYS A 522 -0.05 -7.04 -5.11
CA CYS A 522 -0.32 -7.32 -3.70
C CYS A 522 -1.72 -7.89 -3.52
N ILE A 523 -2.78 -7.18 -3.95
CA ILE A 523 -4.15 -7.65 -3.77
C ILE A 523 -4.48 -8.88 -4.63
N ILE A 524 -3.94 -8.98 -5.86
CA ILE A 524 -4.10 -10.17 -6.70
C ILE A 524 -3.51 -11.39 -6.00
N THR A 525 -2.34 -11.27 -5.41
CA THR A 525 -1.72 -12.39 -4.68
C THR A 525 -2.52 -12.77 -3.44
N ALA A 526 -3.01 -11.78 -2.70
CA ALA A 526 -3.78 -11.98 -1.48
C ALA A 526 -5.10 -12.72 -1.68
N VAL A 527 -5.69 -12.70 -2.89
CA VAL A 527 -6.99 -13.32 -3.16
C VAL A 527 -6.93 -14.63 -3.96
N ASN A 528 -5.76 -14.99 -4.52
CA ASN A 528 -5.65 -16.15 -5.42
C ASN A 528 -5.20 -17.43 -4.70
N HIS A 529 -5.96 -17.83 -3.71
CA HIS A 529 -5.79 -19.09 -2.96
C HIS A 529 -7.17 -19.67 -2.63
N LYS A 530 -7.20 -20.90 -2.13
CA LYS A 530 -8.42 -21.43 -1.50
C LYS A 530 -8.57 -20.83 -0.10
N GLY A 531 -9.73 -20.42 0.28
CA GLY A 531 -10.01 -19.90 1.63
C GLY A 531 -10.65 -18.52 1.59
N ASP A 532 -10.44 -17.77 2.65
CA ASP A 532 -11.06 -16.46 2.93
C ASP A 532 -10.38 -15.34 2.10
N SER A 533 -10.68 -15.34 0.81
CA SER A 533 -10.00 -14.47 -0.16
C SER A 533 -10.39 -13.00 -0.04
N ASP A 534 -11.64 -12.69 0.36
CA ASP A 534 -12.09 -11.32 0.57
C ASP A 534 -11.45 -10.70 1.81
N SER A 535 -11.42 -11.41 2.96
CA SER A 535 -10.75 -10.93 4.16
C SER A 535 -9.24 -10.74 3.95
N THR A 536 -8.54 -11.71 3.31
CA THR A 536 -7.11 -11.56 3.02
C THR A 536 -6.83 -10.41 2.06
N GLY A 537 -7.69 -10.25 1.04
CA GLY A 537 -7.67 -9.13 0.10
C GLY A 537 -7.96 -7.79 0.78
N ALA A 538 -9.00 -7.71 1.64
CA ALA A 538 -9.36 -6.50 2.38
C ALA A 538 -8.22 -6.02 3.29
N ILE A 539 -7.65 -6.92 4.10
CA ILE A 539 -6.55 -6.60 5.01
C ILE A 539 -5.30 -6.16 4.24
N ALA A 540 -4.91 -6.91 3.20
CA ALA A 540 -3.78 -6.55 2.36
C ALA A 540 -4.00 -5.19 1.68
N GLY A 541 -5.20 -4.96 1.13
CA GLY A 541 -5.60 -3.71 0.52
C GLY A 541 -5.58 -2.53 1.48
N ASN A 542 -6.03 -2.71 2.75
CA ASN A 542 -5.94 -1.68 3.79
C ASN A 542 -4.48 -1.30 4.09
N ILE A 543 -3.58 -2.29 4.26
CA ILE A 543 -2.17 -2.05 4.57
C ILE A 543 -1.46 -1.37 3.38
N ILE A 544 -1.52 -1.99 2.20
CA ILE A 544 -0.77 -1.49 1.04
C ILE A 544 -1.35 -0.17 0.52
N GLY A 545 -2.67 0.01 0.61
CA GLY A 545 -3.34 1.26 0.25
C GLY A 545 -2.97 2.41 1.18
N ALA A 546 -2.83 2.16 2.50
CA ALA A 546 -2.30 3.15 3.44
C ALA A 546 -0.83 3.48 3.13
N TYR A 547 -0.02 2.47 2.81
CA TYR A 547 1.41 2.62 2.57
C TYR A 547 1.72 3.42 1.30
N LEU A 548 1.03 3.14 0.20
CA LEU A 548 1.20 3.79 -1.09
C LEU A 548 0.39 5.09 -1.22
N GLY A 549 -0.77 5.17 -0.59
CA GLY A 549 -1.74 6.25 -0.76
C GLY A 549 -2.72 6.02 -1.92
N TYR A 550 -3.85 6.72 -1.89
CA TYR A 550 -4.94 6.61 -2.88
C TYR A 550 -4.48 6.93 -4.31
N ASP A 551 -3.59 7.91 -4.47
CA ASP A 551 -3.12 8.36 -5.79
C ASP A 551 -2.35 7.26 -6.54
N GLU A 552 -1.71 6.31 -5.81
CA GLU A 552 -0.94 5.20 -6.37
C GLU A 552 -1.80 3.94 -6.65
N ILE A 553 -3.08 3.95 -6.24
CA ILE A 553 -4.02 2.88 -6.62
C ILE A 553 -4.44 3.13 -8.07
N GLU A 554 -4.32 2.14 -8.94
CA GLU A 554 -4.66 2.27 -10.36
C GLU A 554 -6.17 2.47 -10.55
N GLU A 555 -6.57 3.25 -11.57
CA GLU A 555 -7.97 3.60 -11.86
C GLU A 555 -8.88 2.38 -12.04
N LYS A 556 -8.38 1.28 -12.61
CA LYS A 556 -9.13 0.02 -12.77
C LYS A 556 -9.70 -0.54 -11.47
N TRP A 557 -9.10 -0.18 -10.30
CA TRP A 557 -9.57 -0.60 -8.98
C TRP A 557 -10.50 0.42 -8.31
N LYS A 558 -10.65 1.60 -8.89
CA LYS A 558 -11.48 2.70 -8.39
C LYS A 558 -12.80 2.85 -9.13
N GLU A 559 -12.76 2.78 -10.49
CA GLU A 559 -13.89 3.16 -11.36
C GLU A 559 -15.10 2.24 -11.20
N ASP A 560 -14.89 0.93 -11.15
CA ASP A 560 -15.95 -0.07 -11.10
C ASP A 560 -16.23 -0.62 -9.70
N LEU A 561 -15.60 -0.08 -8.66
CA LEU A 561 -15.81 -0.48 -7.27
C LEU A 561 -17.21 -0.04 -6.81
N GLU A 562 -17.95 -0.97 -6.16
CA GLU A 562 -19.23 -0.65 -5.51
C GLU A 562 -19.00 0.33 -4.36
N LEU A 563 -19.90 1.29 -4.16
CA LEU A 563 -19.84 2.30 -3.09
C LEU A 563 -18.57 3.17 -3.06
N SER A 564 -17.81 3.28 -4.15
CA SER A 564 -16.58 4.09 -4.19
C SER A 564 -16.80 5.54 -3.73
N ASP A 565 -17.94 6.13 -4.02
CA ASP A 565 -18.36 7.46 -3.56
C ASP A 565 -18.58 7.51 -2.04
N VAL A 566 -19.18 6.48 -1.45
CA VAL A 566 -19.42 6.38 0.00
C VAL A 566 -18.09 6.14 0.73
N ILE A 567 -17.24 5.25 0.21
CA ILE A 567 -15.93 4.94 0.78
C ILE A 567 -15.08 6.21 0.86
N LEU A 568 -15.00 6.98 -0.23
CA LEU A 568 -14.28 8.27 -0.25
C LEU A 568 -14.93 9.30 0.69
N GLY A 569 -16.26 9.37 0.72
CA GLY A 569 -16.97 10.25 1.63
C GLY A 569 -16.70 9.95 3.10
N VAL A 570 -16.63 8.67 3.48
CA VAL A 570 -16.26 8.24 4.85
C VAL A 570 -14.80 8.55 5.14
N ALA A 571 -13.89 8.28 4.20
CA ALA A 571 -12.47 8.59 4.34
C ALA A 571 -12.22 10.09 4.58
N ASP A 572 -12.88 10.95 3.80
CA ASP A 572 -12.76 12.40 3.93
C ASP A 572 -13.37 12.94 5.21
N HIS A 573 -14.50 12.39 5.64
CA HIS A 573 -15.13 12.76 6.90
C HIS A 573 -14.25 12.34 8.08
N LEU A 574 -13.74 11.11 8.07
CA LEU A 574 -12.81 10.64 9.10
C LEU A 574 -11.57 11.54 9.18
N TYR A 575 -10.95 11.83 8.03
CA TYR A 575 -9.82 12.75 7.97
C TYR A 575 -10.17 14.13 8.58
N SER A 576 -11.32 14.70 8.24
CA SER A 576 -11.73 16.02 8.76
C SER A 576 -11.89 16.03 10.28
N GLU A 577 -12.41 14.97 10.88
CA GLU A 577 -12.55 14.84 12.34
C GLU A 577 -11.20 14.59 13.04
N LEU A 578 -10.26 13.91 12.38
CA LEU A 578 -8.92 13.65 12.93
C LEU A 578 -8.03 14.89 13.01
N ILE A 579 -8.29 15.90 12.17
CA ILE A 579 -7.51 17.16 12.14
C ILE A 579 -8.23 18.33 12.83
N SER A 580 -9.49 18.15 13.27
CA SER A 580 -10.28 19.16 13.99
C SER A 580 -9.84 19.27 15.46
#